data_82f8182625477ba2f9f0e57788aafb74
#
_entry.id   82f8182625477ba2f9f0e57788aafb74
#
_cell.length_a   1.000
_cell.length_b   1.000
_cell.length_c   1.000
_cell.angle_alpha   90.00
_cell.angle_beta   90.00
_cell.angle_gamma   90.00
#
_symmetry.space_group_name_H-M   'P 1'
#
loop_
_entity.id
_entity.type
_entity.pdbx_description
1 polymer ?
#
loop_
_entity_poly.entity_id
_entity_poly.type
_entity_poly.pdbx_seq_one_letter_code
_entity_poly.pdbx_strand_id
1 'polypeptide(L)'
;APPPVAGKEPMVGLGTLLDFRWEVLCDGVPLDDIELDALADAKRGLVWMRGRWVRTDAEVMRRIRQVPSGLDGPSGLAAALAGEVVDDDGATVEVVAAGFADTLRLRLGELAGLREEAEPEGLAATLRPYQRRGVAWMADLCRAGLGGVLADDMGLGKTVQVIALHLVLARSRPIAAPTLVVCPTSVLGNWAREIARFAPDVPVRKLSGPDRSLAGLASDEIVLVTYGVMRRMADDLAEVGWGVVVADEAQSIKNPRARTSRAIRSIPADARIALTGTPVENRLSELWALLDWTTPGLLGSAEHFRTQFAVPIERRGVRTTSQRLSLLTKPFMLRRRKTDDGVAPDLPSRTQHDVVVPLSVEQLSMYEALVRESLFQINGSEGATRVGMVFRLLTALKQIANHPGQYLHEIDGPLDGRSGKLDATVELVGAAVEGEERVLVFSQYVEMCHLLRRRFAEEGVSCSDLAVPA
;
A
#
# COMPACT_ATOMS: atom_id res chain seq x y z
N ALA A 1 8.22 -16.87 43.76
CA ALA A 1 7.32 -16.61 42.61
C ALA A 1 7.00 -15.12 42.65
N PRO A 2 7.27 -14.33 41.59
CA PRO A 2 6.76 -12.98 41.48
C PRO A 2 5.24 -12.99 41.27
N PRO A 3 4.51 -11.95 41.72
CA PRO A 3 3.07 -11.88 41.53
C PRO A 3 2.74 -11.76 40.04
N PRO A 4 1.57 -12.30 39.59
CA PRO A 4 1.17 -12.20 38.20
C PRO A 4 0.98 -10.71 37.86
N VAL A 5 1.64 -10.29 36.80
CA VAL A 5 1.44 -8.98 36.16
C VAL A 5 -0.04 -8.91 35.76
N ALA A 6 -0.75 -7.93 36.30
CA ALA A 6 -2.15 -7.69 35.96
C ALA A 6 -2.28 -7.63 34.45
N GLY A 7 -3.09 -8.54 33.91
CA GLY A 7 -3.30 -8.67 32.48
C GLY A 7 -3.81 -7.34 31.91
N LYS A 8 -3.08 -6.79 30.96
CA LYS A 8 -3.64 -5.88 29.98
C LYS A 8 -4.78 -6.66 29.32
N GLU A 9 -6.02 -6.20 29.48
CA GLU A 9 -7.08 -6.64 28.61
C GLU A 9 -6.57 -6.47 27.16
N PRO A 10 -6.62 -7.50 26.32
CA PRO A 10 -6.23 -7.35 24.93
C PRO A 10 -7.12 -6.25 24.38
N MET A 11 -6.53 -5.15 23.89
CA MET A 11 -7.27 -4.14 23.15
C MET A 11 -8.00 -4.90 22.05
N VAL A 12 -9.34 -4.87 22.14
CA VAL A 12 -10.28 -5.69 21.40
C VAL A 12 -9.98 -5.53 19.91
N GLY A 13 -9.41 -6.54 19.29
CA GLY A 13 -9.19 -6.54 17.84
C GLY A 13 -10.54 -6.44 17.12
N LEU A 14 -10.58 -5.79 15.97
CA LEU A 14 -11.78 -5.64 15.14
C LEU A 14 -12.58 -6.97 15.01
N GLY A 15 -11.91 -8.11 15.02
CA GLY A 15 -12.55 -9.44 14.94
C GLY A 15 -13.47 -9.80 16.10
N THR A 16 -13.28 -9.21 17.29
CA THR A 16 -14.13 -9.45 18.48
C THR A 16 -15.27 -8.41 18.58
N LEU A 17 -15.16 -7.31 17.84
CA LEU A 17 -16.10 -6.18 17.87
C LEU A 17 -17.17 -6.24 16.77
N LEU A 18 -17.11 -7.19 15.88
CA LEU A 18 -17.90 -7.20 14.66
C LEU A 18 -19.06 -8.23 14.69
N ASP A 19 -19.74 -8.36 15.83
CA ASP A 19 -21.03 -9.04 15.91
C ASP A 19 -22.12 -8.00 15.59
N PHE A 20 -22.36 -7.75 14.32
CA PHE A 20 -23.38 -6.82 13.86
C PHE A 20 -24.74 -7.51 13.91
N ARG A 21 -25.68 -6.90 14.65
CA ARG A 21 -27.09 -7.25 14.61
C ARG A 21 -27.86 -6.16 13.91
N TRP A 22 -28.77 -6.57 13.04
CA TRP A 22 -29.72 -5.68 12.44
C TRP A 22 -30.89 -5.46 13.40
N GLU A 23 -31.22 -4.22 13.60
CA GLU A 23 -32.47 -3.83 14.24
C GLU A 23 -33.25 -2.95 13.28
N VAL A 24 -34.51 -3.29 13.05
CA VAL A 24 -35.39 -2.44 12.25
C VAL A 24 -35.98 -1.39 13.18
N LEU A 25 -35.77 -0.14 12.84
CA LEU A 25 -36.30 0.98 13.65
C LEU A 25 -37.57 1.52 13.02
N CYS A 26 -38.59 1.76 13.84
CA CYS A 26 -39.75 2.58 13.50
C CYS A 26 -39.70 3.85 14.35
N ASP A 27 -39.50 5.02 13.72
CA ASP A 27 -39.26 6.32 14.37
C ASP A 27 -38.19 6.28 15.48
N GLY A 28 -37.07 5.60 15.19
CA GLY A 28 -35.91 5.52 16.08
C GLY A 28 -36.07 4.51 17.24
N VAL A 29 -37.12 3.72 17.28
CA VAL A 29 -37.34 2.69 18.29
C VAL A 29 -37.26 1.30 17.63
N PRO A 30 -36.43 0.38 18.16
CA PRO A 30 -36.34 -0.99 17.62
C PRO A 30 -37.69 -1.72 17.64
N LEU A 31 -37.96 -2.41 16.54
CA LEU A 31 -39.11 -3.31 16.42
C LEU A 31 -38.70 -4.70 16.94
N ASP A 32 -39.63 -5.32 17.69
CA ASP A 32 -39.48 -6.70 18.07
C ASP A 32 -39.94 -7.68 16.95
N ASP A 33 -39.65 -8.97 17.11
CA ASP A 33 -39.94 -9.99 16.08
C ASP A 33 -41.47 -10.09 15.83
N ILE A 34 -42.31 -9.83 16.85
CA ILE A 34 -43.79 -9.87 16.74
C ILE A 34 -44.28 -8.67 15.94
N GLU A 35 -43.69 -7.50 16.16
CA GLU A 35 -44.00 -6.28 15.43
C GLU A 35 -43.54 -6.37 13.97
N LEU A 36 -42.39 -6.98 13.73
CA LEU A 36 -41.86 -7.26 12.38
C LEU A 36 -42.78 -8.20 11.61
N ASP A 37 -43.23 -9.29 12.26
CA ASP A 37 -44.13 -10.24 11.64
C ASP A 37 -45.51 -9.60 11.36
N ALA A 38 -46.05 -8.79 12.30
CA ALA A 38 -47.28 -8.05 12.10
C ALA A 38 -47.21 -7.06 10.93
N LEU A 39 -46.08 -6.39 10.74
CA LEU A 39 -45.83 -5.50 9.59
C LEU A 39 -45.71 -6.29 8.28
N ALA A 40 -45.09 -7.44 8.34
CA ALA A 40 -44.82 -8.28 7.18
C ALA A 40 -46.07 -9.03 6.66
N ASP A 41 -46.99 -9.39 7.57
CA ASP A 41 -48.23 -10.06 7.25
C ASP A 41 -49.36 -9.08 6.89
N ALA A 42 -49.09 -7.79 6.97
CA ALA A 42 -50.06 -6.73 6.67
C ALA A 42 -50.52 -6.78 5.20
N LYS A 43 -51.67 -7.35 4.94
CA LYS A 43 -52.34 -7.36 3.62
C LYS A 43 -52.85 -5.99 3.17
N ARG A 44 -52.90 -5.01 4.07
CA ARG A 44 -53.32 -3.63 3.83
C ARG A 44 -52.17 -2.71 4.21
N GLY A 45 -51.88 -1.69 3.40
CA GLY A 45 -50.79 -0.75 3.58
C GLY A 45 -50.79 0.10 4.86
N LEU A 46 -51.53 -0.31 5.90
CA LEU A 46 -51.62 0.35 7.22
C LEU A 46 -51.73 -0.72 8.31
N VAL A 47 -50.90 -0.60 9.33
CA VAL A 47 -50.90 -1.44 10.55
C VAL A 47 -51.02 -0.58 11.78
N TRP A 48 -51.87 -0.99 12.72
CA TRP A 48 -51.96 -0.34 14.02
C TRP A 48 -50.90 -0.86 14.95
N MET A 49 -49.96 -0.01 15.33
CA MET A 49 -48.83 -0.38 16.16
C MET A 49 -48.51 0.72 17.18
N ARG A 50 -48.24 0.34 18.39
CA ARG A 50 -47.86 1.27 19.48
C ARG A 50 -48.78 2.49 19.60
N GLY A 51 -50.11 2.27 19.41
CA GLY A 51 -51.12 3.34 19.58
C GLY A 51 -51.29 4.27 18.38
N ARG A 52 -50.76 3.93 17.20
CA ARG A 52 -50.87 4.72 15.97
C ARG A 52 -50.94 3.86 14.72
N TRP A 53 -51.43 4.46 13.63
CA TRP A 53 -51.39 3.82 12.32
C TRP A 53 -50.05 4.05 11.64
N VAL A 54 -49.33 2.93 11.32
CA VAL A 54 -48.11 2.94 10.58
C VAL A 54 -48.42 2.53 9.15
N ARG A 55 -47.98 3.34 8.19
CA ARG A 55 -48.08 3.00 6.78
C ARG A 55 -46.98 2.00 6.41
N THR A 56 -47.39 0.86 5.89
CA THR A 56 -46.45 -0.17 5.41
C THR A 56 -46.42 -0.19 3.88
N ASP A 57 -45.24 -0.23 3.34
CA ASP A 57 -45.04 -0.52 1.93
C ASP A 57 -44.64 -2.00 1.80
N ALA A 58 -45.42 -2.78 1.07
CA ALA A 58 -45.17 -4.21 0.89
C ALA A 58 -43.77 -4.48 0.25
N GLU A 59 -43.28 -3.54 -0.52
CA GLU A 59 -41.97 -3.61 -1.11
C GLU A 59 -40.85 -3.37 -0.09
N VAL A 60 -41.05 -2.41 0.81
CA VAL A 60 -40.12 -2.14 1.94
C VAL A 60 -40.08 -3.36 2.88
N MET A 61 -41.24 -3.94 3.19
CA MET A 61 -41.31 -5.15 4.03
C MET A 61 -40.63 -6.36 3.42
N ARG A 62 -40.81 -6.55 2.11
CA ARG A 62 -40.12 -7.63 1.39
C ARG A 62 -38.61 -7.42 1.45
N ARG A 63 -38.13 -6.18 1.33
CA ARG A 63 -36.71 -5.82 1.42
C ARG A 63 -36.15 -6.05 2.82
N ILE A 64 -36.88 -5.69 3.86
CA ILE A 64 -36.47 -5.93 5.27
C ILE A 64 -36.28 -7.43 5.53
N ARG A 65 -37.15 -8.30 4.98
CA ARG A 65 -36.99 -9.76 5.06
C ARG A 65 -35.82 -10.32 4.22
N GLN A 66 -35.39 -9.62 3.20
CA GLN A 66 -34.26 -10.01 2.33
C GLN A 66 -32.91 -9.50 2.85
N VAL A 67 -32.90 -8.56 3.82
CA VAL A 67 -31.67 -8.19 4.50
C VAL A 67 -31.15 -9.44 5.22
N PRO A 68 -29.94 -9.91 4.88
CA PRO A 68 -29.37 -11.10 5.51
C PRO A 68 -29.40 -10.95 7.01
N SER A 69 -29.89 -11.95 7.73
CA SER A 69 -30.04 -11.95 9.18
C SER A 69 -28.74 -11.82 9.98
N GLY A 70 -27.61 -11.66 9.28
CA GLY A 70 -26.29 -11.32 9.82
C GLY A 70 -25.41 -10.81 8.72
N LEU A 71 -24.92 -9.59 8.83
CA LEU A 71 -23.75 -9.15 8.08
C LEU A 71 -22.51 -9.72 8.78
N ASP A 72 -21.58 -10.25 7.98
CA ASP A 72 -20.25 -10.45 8.51
C ASP A 72 -19.63 -9.10 8.91
N GLY A 73 -18.69 -9.13 9.81
CA GLY A 73 -18.08 -7.92 10.36
C GLY A 73 -17.66 -6.87 9.32
N PRO A 74 -16.98 -7.24 8.22
CA PRO A 74 -16.59 -6.31 7.15
C PRO A 74 -17.78 -5.67 6.43
N SER A 75 -18.82 -6.43 6.13
CA SER A 75 -20.01 -5.90 5.46
C SER A 75 -20.82 -4.97 6.37
N GLY A 76 -20.88 -5.30 7.67
CA GLY A 76 -21.49 -4.43 8.68
C GLY A 76 -20.75 -3.12 8.88
N LEU A 77 -19.42 -3.17 8.91
CA LEU A 77 -18.59 -1.96 8.97
C LEU A 77 -18.76 -1.12 7.70
N ALA A 78 -18.82 -1.75 6.53
CA ALA A 78 -19.08 -1.04 5.27
C ALA A 78 -20.41 -0.30 5.29
N ALA A 79 -21.44 -0.98 5.76
CA ALA A 79 -22.78 -0.40 5.90
C ALA A 79 -22.79 0.77 6.88
N ALA A 80 -22.14 0.62 8.04
CA ALA A 80 -22.02 1.66 9.05
C ALA A 80 -21.26 2.89 8.54
N LEU A 81 -20.20 2.71 7.75
CA LEU A 81 -19.41 3.80 7.17
C LEU A 81 -20.12 4.48 5.99
N ALA A 82 -20.84 3.70 5.16
CA ALA A 82 -21.59 4.22 4.03
C ALA A 82 -22.89 4.92 4.44
N GLY A 83 -23.46 4.54 5.59
CA GLY A 83 -24.81 4.94 5.98
C GLY A 83 -25.92 4.28 5.16
N GLU A 84 -25.56 3.31 4.31
CA GLU A 84 -26.49 2.63 3.41
C GLU A 84 -26.03 1.21 3.09
N VAL A 85 -26.98 0.34 2.79
CA VAL A 85 -26.73 -1.01 2.23
C VAL A 85 -27.49 -1.15 0.93
N VAL A 86 -26.85 -1.74 -0.06
CA VAL A 86 -27.49 -2.13 -1.31
C VAL A 86 -27.92 -3.59 -1.16
N ASP A 87 -29.20 -3.87 -1.32
CA ASP A 87 -29.75 -5.23 -1.31
C ASP A 87 -29.38 -6.01 -2.59
N ASP A 88 -29.72 -7.30 -2.64
CA ASP A 88 -29.43 -8.18 -3.78
C ASP A 88 -30.14 -7.71 -5.07
N ASP A 89 -31.22 -6.95 -4.98
CA ASP A 89 -31.98 -6.39 -6.09
C ASP A 89 -31.45 -5.01 -6.55
N GLY A 90 -30.42 -4.47 -5.88
CA GLY A 90 -29.78 -3.19 -6.21
C GLY A 90 -30.47 -1.96 -5.59
N ALA A 91 -31.41 -2.14 -4.67
CA ALA A 91 -32.04 -1.05 -3.96
C ALA A 91 -31.24 -0.66 -2.70
N THR A 92 -31.24 0.63 -2.36
CA THR A 92 -30.51 1.18 -1.22
C THR A 92 -31.40 1.23 0.01
N VAL A 93 -30.90 0.69 1.12
CA VAL A 93 -31.52 0.79 2.45
C VAL A 93 -30.65 1.68 3.32
N GLU A 94 -31.21 2.72 3.91
CA GLU A 94 -30.51 3.59 4.85
C GLU A 94 -30.18 2.83 6.14
N VAL A 95 -28.94 2.97 6.61
CA VAL A 95 -28.43 2.30 7.81
C VAL A 95 -27.96 3.36 8.81
N VAL A 96 -28.49 3.30 10.01
CA VAL A 96 -28.02 4.10 11.14
C VAL A 96 -27.10 3.23 11.99
N ALA A 97 -25.81 3.60 12.02
CA ALA A 97 -24.85 2.93 12.89
C ALA A 97 -25.16 3.26 14.36
N ALA A 98 -25.10 2.26 15.24
CA ALA A 98 -25.27 2.44 16.67
C ALA A 98 -24.11 1.83 17.48
N GLY A 99 -23.93 2.26 18.71
CA GLY A 99 -22.93 1.72 19.63
C GLY A 99 -21.50 1.92 19.13
N PHE A 100 -20.70 0.85 19.13
CA PHE A 100 -19.30 0.91 18.71
C PHE A 100 -19.13 1.31 17.24
N ALA A 101 -20.00 0.83 16.36
CA ALA A 101 -19.95 1.17 14.92
C ALA A 101 -20.14 2.67 14.67
N ASP A 102 -21.03 3.33 15.40
CA ASP A 102 -21.21 4.79 15.30
C ASP A 102 -20.01 5.54 15.90
N THR A 103 -19.50 5.08 17.04
CA THR A 103 -18.28 5.65 17.65
C THR A 103 -17.09 5.53 16.69
N LEU A 104 -16.94 4.38 16.03
CA LEU A 104 -15.88 4.16 15.03
C LEU A 104 -16.11 5.04 13.80
N ARG A 105 -17.33 5.13 13.29
CA ARG A 105 -17.71 6.00 12.16
C ARG A 105 -17.39 7.46 12.45
N LEU A 106 -17.77 7.96 13.62
CA LEU A 106 -17.47 9.33 14.04
C LEU A 106 -15.99 9.57 14.15
N ARG A 107 -15.25 8.68 14.80
CA ARG A 107 -13.78 8.77 14.90
C ARG A 107 -13.10 8.69 13.52
N LEU A 108 -13.53 7.78 12.64
CA LEU A 108 -12.98 7.69 11.28
C LEU A 108 -13.40 8.90 10.43
N GLY A 109 -14.57 9.48 10.66
CA GLY A 109 -15.00 10.75 10.06
C GLY A 109 -14.14 11.93 10.52
N GLU A 110 -13.79 12.00 11.79
CA GLU A 110 -12.85 12.97 12.36
C GLU A 110 -11.43 12.77 11.80
N LEU A 111 -10.99 11.52 11.59
CA LEU A 111 -9.72 11.18 10.94
C LEU A 111 -9.65 11.64 9.48
N ALA A 112 -10.79 11.63 8.77
CA ALA A 112 -10.89 12.22 7.44
C ALA A 112 -10.89 13.76 7.48
N GLY A 113 -11.07 14.35 8.66
CA GLY A 113 -10.97 15.79 8.90
C GLY A 113 -9.53 16.30 8.74
N LEU A 114 -9.42 17.57 8.38
CA LEU A 114 -8.16 18.25 8.06
C LEU A 114 -7.31 18.63 9.31
N ARG A 115 -7.39 17.85 10.40
CA ARG A 115 -6.57 18.13 11.58
C ARG A 115 -5.10 18.05 11.22
N GLU A 116 -4.34 19.03 11.65
CA GLU A 116 -2.88 19.02 11.58
C GLU A 116 -2.30 18.76 12.96
N GLU A 117 -1.38 17.81 13.08
CA GLU A 117 -0.60 17.65 14.30
C GLU A 117 0.42 18.78 14.38
N ALA A 118 0.59 19.34 15.58
CA ALA A 118 1.68 20.27 15.82
C ALA A 118 3.03 19.55 15.61
N GLU A 119 4.04 20.30 15.23
CA GLU A 119 5.38 19.73 15.12
C GLU A 119 5.81 19.17 16.48
N PRO A 120 6.18 17.90 16.55
CA PRO A 120 6.59 17.30 17.80
C PRO A 120 7.94 17.91 18.24
N GLU A 121 8.07 18.20 19.51
CA GLU A 121 9.35 18.62 20.09
C GLU A 121 10.38 17.50 19.92
N GLY A 122 11.62 17.85 19.62
CA GLY A 122 12.68 16.91 19.25
C GLY A 122 12.76 16.61 17.76
N LEU A 123 11.83 17.13 16.94
CA LEU A 123 11.93 17.06 15.49
C LEU A 123 12.75 18.24 14.96
N ALA A 124 13.93 17.98 14.40
CA ALA A 124 14.80 18.97 13.76
C ALA A 124 14.41 19.18 12.27
N ALA A 125 13.13 19.36 12.00
CA ALA A 125 12.60 19.62 10.66
C ALA A 125 11.26 20.35 10.75
N THR A 126 10.97 21.18 9.74
CA THR A 126 9.63 21.76 9.56
C THR A 126 8.82 20.88 8.62
N LEU A 127 7.70 20.37 9.11
CA LEU A 127 6.80 19.54 8.31
C LEU A 127 5.92 20.43 7.42
N ARG A 128 5.76 20.05 6.17
CA ARG A 128 4.78 20.67 5.27
C ARG A 128 3.34 20.40 5.79
N PRO A 129 2.36 21.26 5.46
CA PRO A 129 0.97 21.07 5.95
C PRO A 129 0.41 19.68 5.68
N TYR A 130 0.63 19.12 4.49
CA TYR A 130 0.19 17.77 4.18
C TYR A 130 0.89 16.70 5.03
N GLN A 131 2.17 16.89 5.39
CA GLN A 131 2.90 15.96 6.26
C GLN A 131 2.35 16.01 7.68
N ARG A 132 2.06 17.20 8.23
CA ARG A 132 1.38 17.36 9.52
C ARG A 132 0.05 16.62 9.57
N ARG A 133 -0.76 16.74 8.51
CA ARG A 133 -2.01 15.95 8.36
C ARG A 133 -1.77 14.45 8.30
N GLY A 134 -0.70 14.03 7.62
CA GLY A 134 -0.31 12.61 7.56
C GLY A 134 0.12 12.06 8.91
N VAL A 135 0.87 12.83 9.70
CA VAL A 135 1.27 12.47 11.07
C VAL A 135 0.05 12.37 11.97
N ALA A 136 -0.84 13.37 11.94
CA ALA A 136 -2.09 13.37 12.71
C ALA A 136 -2.92 12.12 12.40
N TRP A 137 -3.15 11.81 11.11
CA TRP A 137 -3.89 10.64 10.68
C TRP A 137 -3.28 9.33 11.20
N MET A 138 -1.96 9.15 11.06
CA MET A 138 -1.30 7.95 11.59
C MET A 138 -1.37 7.88 13.11
N ALA A 139 -1.17 9.01 13.80
CA ALA A 139 -1.21 9.06 15.27
C ALA A 139 -2.60 8.68 15.81
N ASP A 140 -3.65 9.18 15.19
CA ASP A 140 -5.02 8.90 15.59
C ASP A 140 -5.41 7.43 15.33
N LEU A 141 -4.97 6.84 14.19
CA LEU A 141 -5.11 5.40 13.96
C LEU A 141 -4.38 4.59 15.04
N CYS A 142 -3.13 4.94 15.33
CA CYS A 142 -2.35 4.25 16.36
C CYS A 142 -2.96 4.38 17.77
N ARG A 143 -3.51 5.55 18.12
CA ARG A 143 -4.23 5.76 19.41
C ARG A 143 -5.50 4.91 19.49
N ALA A 144 -6.15 4.65 18.35
CA ALA A 144 -7.31 3.77 18.27
C ALA A 144 -6.95 2.27 18.23
N GLY A 145 -5.66 1.88 18.28
CA GLY A 145 -5.22 0.50 18.12
C GLY A 145 -5.40 -0.04 16.70
N LEU A 146 -5.50 0.86 15.72
CA LEU A 146 -5.66 0.57 14.32
C LEU A 146 -4.35 0.83 13.56
N GLY A 147 -4.24 0.26 12.38
CA GLY A 147 -3.14 0.54 11.47
C GLY A 147 -3.62 1.20 10.19
N GLY A 148 -2.65 1.53 9.32
CA GLY A 148 -2.98 2.16 8.05
C GLY A 148 -1.88 2.04 7.00
N VAL A 149 -2.23 2.44 5.78
CA VAL A 149 -1.33 2.43 4.62
C VAL A 149 -1.05 3.87 4.18
N LEU A 150 0.16 4.36 4.40
CA LEU A 150 0.62 5.63 3.87
C LEU A 150 1.16 5.41 2.44
N ALA A 151 0.34 5.73 1.46
CA ALA A 151 0.55 5.45 0.05
C ALA A 151 0.95 6.69 -0.77
N ASP A 152 1.58 7.66 -0.13
CA ASP A 152 2.08 8.87 -0.77
C ASP A 152 3.09 8.59 -1.87
N ASP A 153 3.12 9.42 -2.90
CA ASP A 153 4.14 9.34 -3.95
C ASP A 153 5.56 9.35 -3.36
N MET A 154 6.50 8.73 -4.07
CA MET A 154 7.91 8.74 -3.68
C MET A 154 8.43 10.19 -3.61
N GLY A 155 9.21 10.51 -2.57
CA GLY A 155 9.75 11.84 -2.33
C GLY A 155 8.83 12.81 -1.57
N LEU A 156 7.63 12.39 -1.15
CA LEU A 156 6.74 13.19 -0.29
C LEU A 156 7.09 13.09 1.21
N GLY A 157 8.24 12.51 1.57
CA GLY A 157 8.74 12.47 2.93
C GLY A 157 8.00 11.51 3.85
N LYS A 158 7.71 10.29 3.38
CA LYS A 158 7.13 9.23 4.24
C LYS A 158 7.98 8.94 5.47
N THR A 159 9.32 8.90 5.32
CA THR A 159 10.26 8.66 6.42
C THR A 159 10.14 9.71 7.52
N VAL A 160 10.19 11.01 7.18
CA VAL A 160 10.09 12.07 8.19
C VAL A 160 8.73 12.09 8.88
N GLN A 161 7.65 11.71 8.17
CA GLN A 161 6.32 11.56 8.79
C GLN A 161 6.30 10.44 9.83
N VAL A 162 6.97 9.31 9.57
CA VAL A 162 7.09 8.21 10.56
C VAL A 162 7.98 8.59 11.74
N ILE A 163 9.08 9.31 11.51
CA ILE A 163 9.93 9.83 12.60
C ILE A 163 9.11 10.78 13.50
N ALA A 164 8.34 11.70 12.89
CA ALA A 164 7.45 12.58 13.64
C ALA A 164 6.36 11.81 14.40
N LEU A 165 5.77 10.77 13.77
CA LEU A 165 4.82 9.87 14.43
C LEU A 165 5.42 9.23 15.69
N HIS A 166 6.64 8.71 15.60
CA HIS A 166 7.33 8.11 16.73
C HIS A 166 7.46 9.12 17.90
N LEU A 167 7.89 10.34 17.62
CA LEU A 167 8.01 11.41 18.63
C LEU A 167 6.65 11.79 19.24
N VAL A 168 5.59 11.88 18.44
CA VAL A 168 4.21 12.14 18.92
C VAL A 168 3.73 11.03 19.86
N LEU A 169 3.95 9.76 19.48
CA LEU A 169 3.49 8.62 20.27
C LEU A 169 4.29 8.42 21.56
N ALA A 170 5.61 8.67 21.54
CA ALA A 170 6.46 8.59 22.72
C ALA A 170 5.98 9.51 23.85
N ARG A 171 5.37 10.65 23.50
CA ARG A 171 4.81 11.61 24.46
C ARG A 171 3.36 11.34 24.86
N SER A 172 2.58 10.75 23.96
CA SER A 172 1.15 10.57 24.15
C SER A 172 0.79 9.33 24.95
N ARG A 173 1.71 8.38 25.10
CA ARG A 173 1.46 7.10 25.77
C ARG A 173 1.89 7.14 27.22
N PRO A 174 1.09 6.56 28.16
CA PRO A 174 1.49 6.40 29.56
C PRO A 174 2.76 5.56 29.72
N ILE A 175 3.01 4.67 28.79
CA ILE A 175 4.22 3.85 28.69
C ILE A 175 4.68 3.93 27.24
N ALA A 176 5.82 4.55 27.01
CA ALA A 176 6.47 4.55 25.71
C ALA A 176 6.79 3.09 25.30
N ALA A 177 6.71 2.79 24.03
CA ALA A 177 7.05 1.48 23.48
C ALA A 177 7.85 1.65 22.19
N PRO A 178 8.88 0.81 21.95
CA PRO A 178 9.80 0.96 20.83
C PRO A 178 9.08 0.83 19.49
N THR A 179 9.66 1.45 18.47
CA THR A 179 9.18 1.36 17.09
C THR A 179 10.09 0.46 16.28
N LEU A 180 9.52 -0.54 15.60
CA LEU A 180 10.23 -1.40 14.66
C LEU A 180 10.00 -0.91 13.23
N VAL A 181 11.07 -0.63 12.50
CA VAL A 181 11.02 -0.30 11.07
C VAL A 181 11.65 -1.44 10.27
N VAL A 182 10.84 -2.10 9.46
CA VAL A 182 11.25 -3.16 8.53
C VAL A 182 11.34 -2.58 7.14
N CYS A 183 12.54 -2.59 6.53
CA CYS A 183 12.79 -1.93 5.26
C CYS A 183 13.68 -2.78 4.32
N PRO A 184 13.74 -2.47 3.01
CA PRO A 184 14.72 -3.04 2.10
C PRO A 184 16.16 -2.71 2.50
N THR A 185 17.10 -3.57 2.14
CA THR A 185 18.53 -3.39 2.45
C THR A 185 19.08 -2.07 1.89
N SER A 186 18.64 -1.67 0.70
CA SER A 186 19.07 -0.46 0.01
C SER A 186 18.73 0.83 0.76
N VAL A 187 17.66 0.84 1.55
CA VAL A 187 17.21 2.05 2.25
C VAL A 187 17.51 2.05 3.75
N LEU A 188 18.04 0.97 4.31
CA LEU A 188 18.38 0.86 5.74
C LEU A 188 19.34 1.97 6.19
N GLY A 189 20.38 2.24 5.38
CA GLY A 189 21.34 3.32 5.66
C GLY A 189 20.71 4.71 5.56
N ASN A 190 19.74 4.88 4.66
CA ASN A 190 19.02 6.14 4.52
C ASN A 190 18.14 6.43 5.74
N TRP A 191 17.38 5.42 6.22
CA TRP A 191 16.60 5.53 7.45
C TRP A 191 17.43 6.02 8.63
N ALA A 192 18.60 5.40 8.85
CA ALA A 192 19.47 5.79 9.95
C ALA A 192 20.01 7.22 9.81
N ARG A 193 20.36 7.66 8.60
CA ARG A 193 20.81 9.04 8.35
C ARG A 193 19.67 10.06 8.54
N GLU A 194 18.47 9.73 8.09
CA GLU A 194 17.30 10.61 8.25
C GLU A 194 16.90 10.74 9.73
N ILE A 195 16.93 9.64 10.50
CA ILE A 195 16.65 9.72 11.95
C ILE A 195 17.73 10.57 12.64
N ALA A 196 19.01 10.34 12.39
CA ALA A 196 20.09 11.14 12.97
C ALA A 196 20.02 12.63 12.60
N ARG A 197 19.46 12.94 11.42
CA ARG A 197 19.26 14.31 10.94
C ARG A 197 18.03 14.98 11.55
N PHE A 198 16.90 14.28 11.59
CA PHE A 198 15.60 14.85 11.94
C PHE A 198 15.18 14.63 13.40
N ALA A 199 15.76 13.65 14.06
CA ALA A 199 15.50 13.34 15.47
C ALA A 199 16.79 12.83 16.14
N PRO A 200 17.82 13.70 16.32
CA PRO A 200 19.15 13.29 16.78
C PRO A 200 19.16 12.68 18.18
N ASP A 201 18.19 13.04 19.02
CA ASP A 201 18.08 12.56 20.40
C ASP A 201 17.38 11.18 20.52
N VAL A 202 16.79 10.67 19.41
CA VAL A 202 16.12 9.36 19.42
C VAL A 202 17.14 8.24 19.31
N PRO A 203 17.18 7.29 20.26
CA PRO A 203 18.06 6.13 20.17
C PRO A 203 17.70 5.26 18.96
N VAL A 204 18.72 4.83 18.21
CA VAL A 204 18.54 4.01 17.01
C VAL A 204 19.37 2.75 17.08
N ARG A 205 18.72 1.60 16.96
CA ARG A 205 19.40 0.29 16.88
C ARG A 205 19.25 -0.32 15.50
N LYS A 206 20.38 -0.69 14.89
CA LYS A 206 20.39 -1.39 13.60
C LYS A 206 20.65 -2.87 13.82
N LEU A 207 19.69 -3.72 13.49
CA LEU A 207 19.88 -5.17 13.55
C LEU A 207 20.54 -5.65 12.23
N SER A 208 21.88 -5.48 12.16
CA SER A 208 22.66 -5.86 10.96
C SER A 208 24.01 -6.47 11.37
N GLY A 209 24.59 -7.29 10.51
CA GLY A 209 25.86 -7.96 10.81
C GLY A 209 25.74 -9.05 11.90
N PRO A 210 26.80 -9.28 12.68
CA PRO A 210 26.82 -10.27 13.77
C PRO A 210 26.09 -9.81 15.02
N ASP A 211 26.05 -8.50 15.29
CA ASP A 211 25.44 -7.93 16.49
C ASP A 211 23.94 -7.63 16.23
N ARG A 212 23.09 -8.56 16.68
CA ARG A 212 21.63 -8.50 16.51
C ARG A 212 20.90 -8.63 17.83
N SER A 213 21.47 -8.10 18.89
CA SER A 213 20.86 -8.21 20.21
C SER A 213 19.71 -7.24 20.40
N LEU A 214 18.60 -7.73 20.96
CA LEU A 214 17.46 -6.94 21.46
C LEU A 214 17.55 -6.67 22.98
N ALA A 215 18.63 -7.12 23.62
CA ALA A 215 18.82 -6.88 25.06
C ALA A 215 18.97 -5.39 25.37
N GLY A 216 18.34 -4.95 26.47
CA GLY A 216 18.40 -3.57 26.92
C GLY A 216 17.76 -2.57 25.96
N LEU A 217 16.72 -2.97 25.21
CA LEU A 217 15.96 -2.10 24.30
C LEU A 217 15.24 -1.01 25.11
N ALA A 218 15.47 0.25 24.74
CA ALA A 218 14.77 1.38 25.36
C ALA A 218 13.35 1.53 24.81
N SER A 219 12.45 2.05 25.63
CA SER A 219 11.03 2.19 25.25
C SER A 219 10.78 3.26 24.18
N ASP A 220 11.69 4.19 23.99
CA ASP A 220 11.68 5.27 23.01
C ASP A 220 12.65 5.03 21.83
N GLU A 221 13.13 3.79 21.69
CA GLU A 221 14.12 3.43 20.67
C GLU A 221 13.46 3.08 19.33
N ILE A 222 14.07 3.49 18.21
CA ILE A 222 13.73 3.02 16.87
C ILE A 222 14.67 1.90 16.46
N VAL A 223 14.12 0.73 16.19
CA VAL A 223 14.87 -0.44 15.72
C VAL A 223 14.70 -0.59 14.21
N LEU A 224 15.83 -0.58 13.50
CA LEU A 224 15.89 -0.74 12.04
C LEU A 224 16.32 -2.15 11.68
N VAL A 225 15.53 -2.80 10.83
CA VAL A 225 15.81 -4.18 10.39
C VAL A 225 15.45 -4.36 8.91
N THR A 226 16.22 -5.18 8.19
CA THR A 226 15.84 -5.56 6.83
C THR A 226 14.85 -6.71 6.83
N TYR A 227 14.03 -6.83 5.77
CA TYR A 227 13.10 -7.98 5.60
C TYR A 227 13.78 -9.34 5.74
N GLY A 228 15.02 -9.45 5.23
CA GLY A 228 15.80 -10.69 5.33
C GLY A 228 16.23 -11.03 6.77
N VAL A 229 16.63 -10.04 7.55
CA VAL A 229 17.00 -10.20 8.97
C VAL A 229 15.75 -10.41 9.81
N MET A 230 14.71 -9.60 9.64
CA MET A 230 13.41 -9.75 10.31
C MET A 230 12.87 -11.18 10.19
N ARG A 231 12.92 -11.77 9.00
CA ARG A 231 12.48 -13.17 8.79
C ARG A 231 13.28 -14.19 9.58
N ARG A 232 14.58 -13.95 9.84
CA ARG A 232 15.44 -14.85 10.63
C ARG A 232 15.28 -14.67 12.14
N MET A 233 14.86 -13.49 12.57
CA MET A 233 14.69 -13.11 13.98
C MET A 233 13.22 -12.95 14.35
N ALA A 234 12.31 -13.57 13.60
CA ALA A 234 10.87 -13.37 13.80
C ALA A 234 10.42 -13.75 15.21
N ASP A 235 10.96 -14.82 15.75
CA ASP A 235 10.64 -15.32 17.10
C ASP A 235 11.17 -14.35 18.17
N ASP A 236 12.42 -13.90 18.07
CA ASP A 236 12.99 -12.92 19.00
C ASP A 236 12.23 -11.57 18.95
N LEU A 237 11.86 -11.13 17.74
CA LEU A 237 11.09 -9.91 17.54
C LEU A 237 9.65 -10.04 18.06
N ALA A 238 9.10 -11.24 18.10
CA ALA A 238 7.77 -11.50 18.63
C ALA A 238 7.70 -11.43 20.17
N GLU A 239 8.82 -11.55 20.86
CA GLU A 239 8.89 -11.42 22.32
C GLU A 239 8.89 -9.96 22.79
N VAL A 240 9.11 -9.00 21.87
CA VAL A 240 9.14 -7.56 22.18
C VAL A 240 7.73 -6.96 22.05
N GLY A 241 7.35 -6.14 23.03
CA GLY A 241 6.12 -5.34 22.98
C GLY A 241 6.31 -4.08 22.12
N TRP A 242 6.10 -4.20 20.81
CA TRP A 242 6.24 -3.07 19.89
C TRP A 242 5.06 -2.11 19.97
N GLY A 243 5.34 -0.82 20.09
CA GLY A 243 4.31 0.21 19.99
C GLY A 243 3.81 0.40 18.56
N VAL A 244 4.75 0.43 17.61
CA VAL A 244 4.43 0.49 16.17
C VAL A 244 5.39 -0.40 15.40
N VAL A 245 4.84 -1.16 14.46
CA VAL A 245 5.64 -1.84 13.43
C VAL A 245 5.38 -1.17 12.09
N VAL A 246 6.45 -0.67 11.48
CA VAL A 246 6.42 -0.02 10.16
C VAL A 246 7.01 -0.94 9.12
N ALA A 247 6.30 -1.17 8.02
CA ALA A 247 6.82 -1.87 6.85
C ALA A 247 7.06 -0.86 5.72
N ASP A 248 8.32 -0.55 5.46
CA ASP A 248 8.70 0.32 4.34
C ASP A 248 8.83 -0.50 3.05
N GLU A 249 8.45 0.09 1.91
CA GLU A 249 8.29 -0.59 0.63
C GLU A 249 7.46 -1.88 0.81
N ALA A 250 6.23 -1.67 1.33
CA ALA A 250 5.34 -2.74 1.76
C ALA A 250 4.89 -3.68 0.62
N GLN A 251 5.27 -3.43 -0.65
CA GLN A 251 5.14 -4.42 -1.73
C GLN A 251 5.83 -5.73 -1.39
N SER A 252 6.83 -5.72 -0.52
CA SER A 252 7.53 -6.93 -0.04
C SER A 252 6.62 -7.91 0.72
N ILE A 253 5.46 -7.45 1.22
CA ILE A 253 4.50 -8.23 2.01
C ILE A 253 3.13 -8.40 1.34
N LYS A 254 2.96 -7.96 0.09
CA LYS A 254 1.71 -8.09 -0.68
C LYS A 254 1.26 -9.54 -0.93
N ASN A 255 2.18 -10.51 -0.90
CA ASN A 255 1.83 -11.93 -1.01
C ASN A 255 1.72 -12.56 0.38
N PRO A 256 0.50 -12.84 0.90
CA PRO A 256 0.31 -13.35 2.25
C PRO A 256 0.88 -14.76 2.47
N ARG A 257 1.11 -15.53 1.39
CA ARG A 257 1.72 -16.87 1.45
C ARG A 257 3.24 -16.85 1.50
N ALA A 258 3.87 -15.72 1.21
CA ALA A 258 5.32 -15.58 1.24
C ALA A 258 5.86 -15.72 2.69
N ARG A 259 7.06 -16.28 2.82
CA ARG A 259 7.72 -16.43 4.13
C ARG A 259 7.88 -15.08 4.84
N THR A 260 8.19 -14.02 4.10
CA THR A 260 8.34 -12.66 4.63
C THR A 260 7.03 -12.12 5.22
N SER A 261 5.91 -12.30 4.49
CA SER A 261 4.58 -11.89 4.98
C SER A 261 4.15 -12.65 6.23
N ARG A 262 4.44 -13.95 6.32
CA ARG A 262 4.13 -14.74 7.51
C ARG A 262 4.96 -14.30 8.71
N ALA A 263 6.25 -14.06 8.50
CA ALA A 263 7.15 -13.60 9.55
C ALA A 263 6.76 -12.23 10.13
N ILE A 264 6.44 -11.23 9.28
CA ILE A 264 6.03 -9.91 9.80
C ILE A 264 4.66 -9.96 10.50
N ARG A 265 3.78 -10.89 10.12
CA ARG A 265 2.48 -11.09 10.76
C ARG A 265 2.58 -11.72 12.16
N SER A 266 3.63 -12.50 12.44
CA SER A 266 3.86 -13.09 13.77
C SER A 266 4.39 -12.08 14.79
N ILE A 267 4.85 -10.90 14.36
CA ILE A 267 5.35 -9.86 15.27
C ILE A 267 4.16 -9.07 15.85
N PRO A 268 3.91 -9.12 17.16
CA PRO A 268 2.84 -8.35 17.80
C PRO A 268 3.19 -6.87 17.82
N ALA A 269 2.18 -6.01 17.69
CA ALA A 269 2.32 -4.57 17.80
C ALA A 269 0.99 -3.94 18.17
N ASP A 270 1.02 -2.79 18.88
CA ASP A 270 -0.20 -2.04 19.16
C ASP A 270 -0.79 -1.43 17.87
N ALA A 271 0.07 -1.02 16.93
CA ALA A 271 -0.35 -0.53 15.62
C ALA A 271 0.65 -0.95 14.52
N ARG A 272 0.17 -0.98 13.27
CA ARG A 272 0.98 -1.33 12.10
C ARG A 272 0.79 -0.31 11.00
N ILE A 273 1.89 0.21 10.46
CA ILE A 273 1.88 1.20 9.37
C ILE A 273 2.63 0.64 8.17
N ALA A 274 1.96 0.58 7.02
CA ALA A 274 2.58 0.23 5.75
C ALA A 274 2.93 1.49 4.96
N LEU A 275 4.16 1.58 4.47
CA LEU A 275 4.60 2.63 3.56
C LEU A 275 4.79 2.06 2.16
N THR A 276 4.20 2.69 1.17
CA THR A 276 4.35 2.27 -0.24
C THR A 276 4.08 3.45 -1.17
N GLY A 277 4.72 3.47 -2.33
CA GLY A 277 4.34 4.40 -3.42
C GLY A 277 3.24 3.83 -4.32
N THR A 278 3.01 2.51 -4.27
CA THR A 278 2.12 1.78 -5.16
C THR A 278 1.27 0.78 -4.38
N PRO A 279 0.15 1.20 -3.75
CA PRO A 279 -0.66 0.31 -2.91
C PRO A 279 -1.30 -0.84 -3.69
N VAL A 280 -1.66 -0.61 -4.95
CA VAL A 280 -2.18 -1.62 -5.88
C VAL A 280 -1.41 -1.49 -7.20
N GLU A 281 -0.73 -2.54 -7.61
CA GLU A 281 -0.03 -2.58 -8.90
C GLU A 281 -0.80 -3.41 -9.92
N ASN A 282 -1.17 -4.62 -9.54
CA ASN A 282 -1.72 -5.59 -10.49
C ASN A 282 -3.09 -6.15 -10.08
N ARG A 283 -3.33 -6.35 -8.78
CA ARG A 283 -4.54 -7.05 -8.30
C ARG A 283 -5.04 -6.47 -6.98
N LEU A 284 -6.35 -6.47 -6.78
CA LEU A 284 -6.98 -6.06 -5.52
C LEU A 284 -6.57 -6.95 -4.33
N SER A 285 -6.15 -8.20 -4.58
CA SER A 285 -5.60 -9.06 -3.53
C SER A 285 -4.34 -8.49 -2.85
N GLU A 286 -3.60 -7.60 -3.53
CA GLU A 286 -2.45 -6.89 -2.94
C GLU A 286 -2.93 -5.87 -1.91
N LEU A 287 -4.00 -5.13 -2.23
CA LEU A 287 -4.64 -4.20 -1.29
C LEU A 287 -5.17 -4.93 -0.06
N TRP A 288 -5.86 -6.07 -0.27
CA TRP A 288 -6.32 -6.91 0.83
C TRP A 288 -5.17 -7.31 1.74
N ALA A 289 -4.06 -7.78 1.17
CA ALA A 289 -2.92 -8.25 1.96
C ALA A 289 -2.28 -7.16 2.82
N LEU A 290 -2.23 -5.92 2.33
CA LEU A 290 -1.71 -4.76 3.07
C LEU A 290 -2.67 -4.37 4.20
N LEU A 291 -3.96 -4.22 3.89
CA LEU A 291 -4.97 -3.82 4.88
C LEU A 291 -5.22 -4.90 5.92
N ASP A 292 -5.19 -6.18 5.55
CA ASP A 292 -5.28 -7.29 6.50
C ASP A 292 -4.05 -7.38 7.42
N TRP A 293 -2.87 -6.92 6.98
CA TRP A 293 -1.71 -6.82 7.86
C TRP A 293 -1.79 -5.60 8.78
N THR A 294 -2.20 -4.42 8.28
CA THR A 294 -2.27 -3.20 9.08
C THR A 294 -3.47 -3.20 10.01
N THR A 295 -4.61 -3.67 9.55
CA THR A 295 -5.89 -3.69 10.28
C THR A 295 -6.58 -5.04 10.07
N PRO A 296 -6.17 -6.09 10.80
CA PRO A 296 -6.67 -7.45 10.61
C PRO A 296 -8.20 -7.52 10.72
N GLY A 297 -8.83 -8.21 9.78
CA GLY A 297 -10.28 -8.43 9.75
C GLY A 297 -11.10 -7.33 9.07
N LEU A 298 -10.52 -6.16 8.73
CA LEU A 298 -11.21 -5.05 8.08
C LEU A 298 -11.97 -5.46 6.81
N LEU A 299 -11.34 -6.29 5.98
CA LEU A 299 -11.89 -6.74 4.70
C LEU A 299 -12.32 -8.22 4.71
N GLY A 300 -12.39 -8.84 5.89
CA GLY A 300 -12.69 -10.26 6.05
C GLY A 300 -11.60 -11.19 5.55
N SER A 301 -11.92 -12.48 5.42
CA SER A 301 -10.98 -13.46 4.92
C SER A 301 -10.60 -13.21 3.46
N ALA A 302 -9.45 -13.76 3.03
CA ALA A 302 -9.02 -13.63 1.62
C ALA A 302 -10.06 -14.20 0.63
N GLU A 303 -10.76 -15.27 1.00
CA GLU A 303 -11.80 -15.87 0.15
C GLU A 303 -13.04 -14.98 0.10
N HIS A 304 -13.47 -14.43 1.25
CA HIS A 304 -14.56 -13.45 1.32
C HIS A 304 -14.24 -12.25 0.44
N PHE A 305 -13.08 -11.63 0.62
CA PHE A 305 -12.67 -10.48 -0.20
C PHE A 305 -12.63 -10.79 -1.69
N ARG A 306 -12.14 -11.98 -2.06
CA ARG A 306 -12.08 -12.42 -3.45
C ARG A 306 -13.47 -12.49 -4.07
N THR A 307 -14.44 -13.08 -3.38
CA THR A 307 -15.79 -13.31 -3.88
C THR A 307 -16.63 -12.03 -3.87
N GLN A 308 -16.56 -11.24 -2.82
CA GLN A 308 -17.40 -10.05 -2.63
C GLN A 308 -16.85 -8.80 -3.32
N PHE A 309 -15.53 -8.67 -3.46
CA PHE A 309 -14.90 -7.46 -4.01
C PHE A 309 -14.05 -7.73 -5.26
N ALA A 310 -13.02 -8.60 -5.17
CA ALA A 310 -12.04 -8.70 -6.24
C ALA A 310 -12.64 -9.21 -7.55
N VAL A 311 -13.37 -10.32 -7.55
CA VAL A 311 -13.98 -10.90 -8.76
C VAL A 311 -15.04 -9.96 -9.37
N PRO A 312 -15.98 -9.38 -8.61
CA PRO A 312 -16.94 -8.42 -9.16
C PRO A 312 -16.26 -7.20 -9.81
N ILE A 313 -15.23 -6.64 -9.17
CA ILE A 313 -14.55 -5.45 -9.68
C ILE A 313 -13.66 -5.79 -10.89
N GLU A 314 -12.73 -6.77 -10.73
CA GLU A 314 -11.70 -7.06 -11.75
C GLU A 314 -12.26 -7.74 -12.99
N ARG A 315 -13.26 -8.63 -12.85
CA ARG A 315 -13.80 -9.41 -13.97
C ARG A 315 -15.11 -8.86 -14.54
N ARG A 316 -15.93 -8.22 -13.69
CA ARG A 316 -17.28 -7.78 -14.09
C ARG A 316 -17.40 -6.25 -14.16
N GLY A 317 -16.43 -5.49 -13.65
CA GLY A 317 -16.42 -4.02 -13.68
C GLY A 317 -17.55 -3.38 -12.85
N VAL A 318 -18.02 -4.04 -11.78
CA VAL A 318 -19.14 -3.57 -10.96
C VAL A 318 -18.76 -2.32 -10.19
N ARG A 319 -19.29 -1.16 -10.60
CA ARG A 319 -18.96 0.15 -10.03
C ARG A 319 -19.41 0.31 -8.58
N THR A 320 -20.59 -0.19 -8.23
CA THR A 320 -21.13 -0.11 -6.85
C THR A 320 -20.22 -0.85 -5.87
N THR A 321 -19.74 -2.04 -6.21
CA THR A 321 -18.78 -2.79 -5.41
C THR A 321 -17.45 -2.04 -5.25
N SER A 322 -16.97 -1.38 -6.31
CA SER A 322 -15.77 -0.54 -6.25
C SER A 322 -15.95 0.66 -5.32
N GLN A 323 -17.11 1.31 -5.34
CA GLN A 323 -17.43 2.42 -4.45
C GLN A 323 -17.49 1.96 -2.98
N ARG A 324 -18.14 0.83 -2.69
CA ARG A 324 -18.17 0.23 -1.34
C ARG A 324 -16.77 -0.08 -0.84
N LEU A 325 -15.92 -0.70 -1.66
CA LEU A 325 -14.52 -0.97 -1.29
C LEU A 325 -13.77 0.34 -1.00
N SER A 326 -13.98 1.37 -1.82
CA SER A 326 -13.36 2.69 -1.62
C SER A 326 -13.78 3.32 -0.28
N LEU A 327 -15.06 3.28 0.07
CA LEU A 327 -15.56 3.78 1.36
C LEU A 327 -14.93 3.06 2.54
N LEU A 328 -14.84 1.72 2.47
CA LEU A 328 -14.20 0.91 3.51
C LEU A 328 -12.72 1.20 3.70
N THR A 329 -12.00 1.42 2.61
CA THR A 329 -10.54 1.51 2.63
C THR A 329 -10.03 2.94 2.83
N LYS A 330 -10.83 3.94 2.46
CA LYS A 330 -10.46 5.36 2.52
C LYS A 330 -9.96 5.82 3.89
N PRO A 331 -10.57 5.46 5.04
CA PRO A 331 -10.07 5.86 6.35
C PRO A 331 -8.70 5.27 6.70
N PHE A 332 -8.36 4.12 6.14
CA PHE A 332 -7.16 3.34 6.44
C PHE A 332 -6.06 3.47 5.40
N MET A 333 -6.27 4.30 4.37
CA MET A 333 -5.29 4.51 3.31
C MET A 333 -5.20 5.98 2.94
N LEU A 334 -4.05 6.58 3.22
CA LEU A 334 -3.76 7.95 2.83
C LEU A 334 -2.85 7.95 1.60
N ARG A 335 -3.34 8.49 0.49
CA ARG A 335 -2.60 8.59 -0.76
C ARG A 335 -2.65 10.02 -1.29
N ARG A 336 -1.48 10.63 -1.44
CA ARG A 336 -1.31 11.95 -2.05
C ARG A 336 -0.32 11.84 -3.19
N ARG A 337 -0.61 12.57 -4.25
CA ARG A 337 0.24 12.67 -5.43
C ARG A 337 0.99 14.00 -5.40
N LYS A 338 2.14 14.03 -6.05
CA LYS A 338 2.89 15.29 -6.24
C LYS A 338 2.09 16.34 -7.01
N THR A 339 1.14 15.90 -7.83
CA THR A 339 0.25 16.73 -8.65
C THR A 339 -1.00 17.21 -7.92
N ASP A 340 -1.26 16.73 -6.69
CA ASP A 340 -2.43 17.15 -5.92
C ASP A 340 -2.22 18.59 -5.39
N ASP A 341 -3.29 19.37 -5.37
CA ASP A 341 -3.25 20.77 -4.94
C ASP A 341 -2.72 20.90 -3.50
N GLY A 342 -1.76 21.80 -3.32
CA GLY A 342 -1.16 22.10 -2.02
C GLY A 342 -0.21 21.04 -1.46
N VAL A 343 0.12 19.99 -2.23
CA VAL A 343 1.08 18.95 -1.80
C VAL A 343 2.51 19.37 -2.13
N ALA A 344 2.79 19.73 -3.37
CA ALA A 344 4.11 20.10 -3.80
C ALA A 344 4.07 21.31 -4.78
N PRO A 345 3.61 22.49 -4.33
CA PRO A 345 3.41 23.65 -5.20
C PRO A 345 4.71 24.16 -5.81
N ASP A 346 5.87 23.84 -5.20
CA ASP A 346 7.19 24.28 -5.64
C ASP A 346 7.77 23.41 -6.77
N LEU A 347 7.13 22.28 -7.11
CA LEU A 347 7.60 21.43 -8.19
C LEU A 347 7.13 21.96 -9.55
N PRO A 348 8.03 22.05 -10.54
CA PRO A 348 7.63 22.37 -11.89
C PRO A 348 6.70 21.29 -12.46
N SER A 349 5.90 21.66 -13.46
CA SER A 349 5.06 20.70 -14.17
C SER A 349 5.93 19.62 -14.83
N ARG A 350 5.52 18.36 -14.70
CA ARG A 350 6.18 17.26 -15.40
C ARG A 350 5.82 17.31 -16.88
N THR A 351 6.84 17.40 -17.73
CA THR A 351 6.71 17.17 -19.17
C THR A 351 7.21 15.77 -19.52
N GLN A 352 6.55 15.10 -20.44
CA GLN A 352 6.96 13.80 -20.96
C GLN A 352 7.06 13.89 -22.48
N HIS A 353 8.20 13.49 -23.02
CA HIS A 353 8.45 13.42 -24.45
C HIS A 353 8.80 11.99 -24.83
N ASP A 354 8.05 11.44 -25.78
CA ASP A 354 8.36 10.14 -26.36
C ASP A 354 9.17 10.36 -27.65
N VAL A 355 10.43 9.95 -27.63
CA VAL A 355 11.33 10.05 -28.78
C VAL A 355 11.33 8.72 -29.53
N VAL A 356 10.81 8.72 -30.74
CA VAL A 356 10.83 7.55 -31.62
C VAL A 356 12.08 7.61 -32.50
N VAL A 357 12.91 6.59 -32.40
CA VAL A 357 14.15 6.49 -33.16
C VAL A 357 14.13 5.25 -34.08
N PRO A 358 14.66 5.36 -35.31
CA PRO A 358 14.77 4.21 -36.21
C PRO A 358 15.82 3.22 -35.71
N LEU A 359 15.67 1.96 -36.09
CA LEU A 359 16.73 0.97 -35.95
C LEU A 359 17.84 1.25 -36.96
N SER A 360 19.10 0.99 -36.61
CA SER A 360 20.21 0.96 -37.58
C SER A 360 20.02 -0.19 -38.55
N VAL A 361 20.73 -0.14 -39.69
CA VAL A 361 20.70 -1.24 -40.69
C VAL A 361 21.14 -2.57 -40.08
N GLU A 362 22.12 -2.55 -39.19
CA GLU A 362 22.60 -3.72 -38.45
C GLU A 362 21.49 -4.24 -37.51
N GLN A 363 20.88 -3.38 -36.71
CA GLN A 363 19.77 -3.74 -35.82
C GLN A 363 18.59 -4.34 -36.58
N LEU A 364 18.21 -3.74 -37.70
CA LEU A 364 17.08 -4.21 -38.52
C LEU A 364 17.36 -5.61 -39.07
N SER A 365 18.57 -5.84 -39.62
CA SER A 365 18.99 -7.12 -40.16
C SER A 365 18.97 -8.23 -39.11
N MET A 366 19.49 -7.95 -37.91
CA MET A 366 19.50 -8.88 -36.77
C MET A 366 18.08 -9.15 -36.26
N TYR A 367 17.25 -8.11 -36.18
CA TYR A 367 15.87 -8.20 -35.73
C TYR A 367 15.05 -9.13 -36.65
N GLU A 368 15.12 -8.90 -37.97
CA GLU A 368 14.40 -9.72 -38.96
C GLU A 368 14.88 -11.17 -38.98
N ALA A 369 16.19 -11.39 -38.89
CA ALA A 369 16.76 -12.75 -38.87
C ALA A 369 16.27 -13.51 -37.63
N LEU A 370 16.33 -12.90 -36.45
CA LEU A 370 15.91 -13.51 -35.20
C LEU A 370 14.40 -13.80 -35.18
N VAL A 371 13.57 -12.87 -35.67
CA VAL A 371 12.11 -13.08 -35.77
C VAL A 371 11.81 -14.27 -36.68
N ARG A 372 12.44 -14.34 -37.85
CA ARG A 372 12.21 -15.43 -38.82
C ARG A 372 12.56 -16.79 -38.24
N GLU A 373 13.71 -16.91 -37.60
CA GLU A 373 14.18 -18.14 -36.97
C GLU A 373 13.29 -18.55 -35.81
N SER A 374 12.98 -17.59 -34.90
CA SER A 374 12.21 -17.88 -33.70
C SER A 374 10.74 -18.23 -34.00
N LEU A 375 10.12 -17.59 -34.99
CA LEU A 375 8.74 -17.91 -35.37
C LEU A 375 8.60 -19.34 -35.90
N PHE A 376 9.61 -19.83 -36.63
CA PHE A 376 9.62 -21.22 -37.09
C PHE A 376 9.63 -22.19 -35.91
N GLN A 377 10.47 -21.94 -34.91
CA GLN A 377 10.55 -22.76 -33.69
C GLN A 377 9.30 -22.67 -32.80
N ILE A 378 8.74 -21.47 -32.63
CA ILE A 378 7.55 -21.21 -31.83
C ILE A 378 6.31 -21.91 -32.42
N ASN A 379 6.17 -21.91 -33.75
CA ASN A 379 5.06 -22.55 -34.43
C ASN A 379 5.09 -24.10 -34.31
N GLY A 380 6.26 -24.67 -34.10
CA GLY A 380 6.44 -26.11 -33.86
C GLY A 380 6.34 -26.53 -32.40
N SER A 381 6.05 -25.60 -31.46
CA SER A 381 6.05 -25.87 -30.03
C SER A 381 4.68 -25.56 -29.38
N GLU A 382 4.37 -26.22 -28.24
CA GLU A 382 3.11 -26.08 -27.51
C GLU A 382 3.33 -25.81 -26.02
N GLY A 383 2.26 -25.35 -25.33
CA GLY A 383 2.19 -25.21 -23.88
C GLY A 383 3.24 -24.26 -23.28
N ALA A 384 3.84 -24.65 -22.16
CA ALA A 384 4.82 -23.85 -21.42
C ALA A 384 6.10 -23.57 -22.21
N THR A 385 6.51 -24.49 -23.09
CA THR A 385 7.69 -24.33 -23.95
C THR A 385 7.50 -23.18 -24.92
N ARG A 386 6.35 -23.09 -25.56
CA ARG A 386 6.00 -22.00 -26.48
C ARG A 386 6.05 -20.64 -25.77
N VAL A 387 5.46 -20.54 -24.57
CA VAL A 387 5.49 -19.32 -23.77
C VAL A 387 6.93 -18.91 -23.43
N GLY A 388 7.78 -19.86 -23.01
CA GLY A 388 9.19 -19.60 -22.72
C GLY A 388 9.98 -19.12 -23.95
N MET A 389 9.68 -19.63 -25.15
CA MET A 389 10.31 -19.18 -26.39
C MET A 389 9.89 -17.76 -26.77
N VAL A 390 8.60 -17.41 -26.59
CA VAL A 390 8.11 -16.05 -26.83
C VAL A 390 8.81 -15.05 -25.90
N PHE A 391 8.95 -15.36 -24.61
CA PHE A 391 9.66 -14.46 -23.68
C PHE A 391 11.14 -14.29 -24.04
N ARG A 392 11.83 -15.37 -24.44
CA ARG A 392 13.22 -15.29 -24.92
C ARG A 392 13.34 -14.41 -26.18
N LEU A 393 12.44 -14.59 -27.14
CA LEU A 393 12.40 -13.77 -28.34
C LEU A 393 12.19 -12.28 -27.99
N LEU A 394 11.20 -11.95 -27.17
CA LEU A 394 10.94 -10.57 -26.77
C LEU A 394 12.13 -9.94 -26.04
N THR A 395 12.83 -10.70 -25.20
CA THR A 395 14.04 -10.22 -24.51
C THR A 395 15.16 -9.93 -25.48
N ALA A 396 15.44 -10.86 -26.40
CA ALA A 396 16.47 -10.71 -27.42
C ALA A 396 16.17 -9.53 -28.38
N LEU A 397 14.91 -9.36 -28.81
CA LEU A 397 14.51 -8.23 -29.65
C LEU A 397 14.67 -6.89 -28.92
N LYS A 398 14.38 -6.82 -27.61
CA LYS A 398 14.65 -5.62 -26.78
C LYS A 398 16.16 -5.34 -26.69
N GLN A 399 17.00 -6.35 -26.54
CA GLN A 399 18.45 -6.19 -26.49
C GLN A 399 18.99 -5.67 -27.82
N ILE A 400 18.58 -6.24 -28.95
CA ILE A 400 18.94 -5.78 -30.31
C ILE A 400 18.47 -4.32 -30.51
N ALA A 401 17.23 -3.99 -30.14
CA ALA A 401 16.70 -2.65 -30.26
C ALA A 401 17.39 -1.62 -29.33
N ASN A 402 18.02 -2.05 -28.26
CA ASN A 402 18.88 -1.18 -27.45
C ASN A 402 20.24 -0.96 -28.14
N HIS A 403 20.98 -2.05 -28.36
CA HIS A 403 22.28 -2.00 -29.04
C HIS A 403 22.70 -3.41 -29.49
N PRO A 404 23.22 -3.62 -30.71
CA PRO A 404 23.71 -4.94 -31.18
C PRO A 404 24.71 -5.59 -30.23
N GLY A 405 25.67 -4.80 -29.74
CA GLY A 405 26.66 -5.27 -28.78
C GLY A 405 26.10 -5.82 -27.48
N GLN A 406 24.90 -5.39 -27.06
CA GLN A 406 24.22 -5.95 -25.89
C GLN A 406 23.74 -7.39 -26.16
N TYR A 407 23.19 -7.66 -27.36
CA TYR A 407 22.72 -9.00 -27.73
C TYR A 407 23.86 -9.95 -28.04
N LEU A 408 24.94 -9.43 -28.70
CA LEU A 408 26.13 -10.20 -29.06
C LEU A 408 27.14 -10.36 -27.91
N HIS A 409 26.89 -9.72 -26.77
CA HIS A 409 27.81 -9.64 -25.63
C HIS A 409 29.18 -9.00 -26.00
N GLU A 410 29.17 -8.06 -26.95
CA GLU A 410 30.34 -7.29 -27.44
C GLU A 410 30.44 -5.94 -26.73
N ILE A 411 30.81 -5.94 -25.43
CA ILE A 411 30.85 -4.71 -24.64
C ILE A 411 31.99 -3.77 -25.12
N ASP A 412 33.06 -4.33 -25.65
CA ASP A 412 34.25 -3.56 -26.08
C ASP A 412 34.24 -3.24 -27.59
N GLY A 413 33.22 -3.64 -28.34
CA GLY A 413 33.08 -3.37 -29.78
C GLY A 413 32.81 -1.89 -30.09
N PRO A 414 32.86 -1.49 -31.39
CA PRO A 414 32.56 -0.12 -31.81
C PRO A 414 31.13 0.28 -31.42
N LEU A 415 30.88 1.56 -31.07
CA LEU A 415 29.57 2.06 -30.64
C LEU A 415 28.88 2.91 -31.69
N ASP A 416 29.62 3.69 -32.45
CA ASP A 416 29.11 4.69 -33.38
C ASP A 416 28.19 4.10 -34.47
N GLY A 417 27.03 4.70 -34.66
CA GLY A 417 26.08 4.39 -35.73
C GLY A 417 25.44 3.00 -35.66
N ARG A 418 25.73 2.22 -34.62
CA ARG A 418 25.18 0.88 -34.45
C ARG A 418 23.79 0.87 -33.80
N SER A 419 23.42 1.93 -33.10
CA SER A 419 22.13 2.03 -32.38
C SER A 419 21.55 3.43 -32.39
N GLY A 420 20.45 3.62 -33.12
CA GLY A 420 19.74 4.91 -33.10
C GLY A 420 19.30 5.33 -31.69
N LYS A 421 18.99 4.36 -30.80
CA LYS A 421 18.65 4.68 -29.40
C LYS A 421 19.83 5.19 -28.59
N LEU A 422 21.02 4.60 -28.78
CA LEU A 422 22.24 5.07 -28.12
C LEU A 422 22.59 6.47 -28.61
N ASP A 423 22.58 6.69 -29.93
CA ASP A 423 22.92 7.97 -30.54
C ASP A 423 21.97 9.09 -30.08
N ALA A 424 20.68 8.86 -30.12
CA ALA A 424 19.68 9.83 -29.62
C ALA A 424 19.81 10.09 -28.10
N THR A 425 20.20 9.07 -27.31
CA THR A 425 20.44 9.25 -25.86
C THR A 425 21.65 10.14 -25.62
N VAL A 426 22.72 9.96 -26.37
CA VAL A 426 23.94 10.77 -26.28
C VAL A 426 23.68 12.21 -26.67
N GLU A 427 22.92 12.44 -27.74
CA GLU A 427 22.53 13.76 -28.18
C GLU A 427 21.69 14.50 -27.11
N LEU A 428 20.66 13.83 -26.56
CA LEU A 428 19.81 14.42 -25.52
C LEU A 428 20.59 14.73 -24.23
N VAL A 429 21.47 13.84 -23.81
CA VAL A 429 22.31 14.04 -22.62
C VAL A 429 23.33 15.15 -22.88
N GLY A 430 23.93 15.20 -24.07
CA GLY A 430 24.86 16.26 -24.46
C GLY A 430 24.20 17.66 -24.39
N ALA A 431 23.03 17.78 -24.99
CA ALA A 431 22.26 19.02 -24.93
C ALA A 431 21.91 19.49 -23.51
N ALA A 432 21.53 18.55 -22.65
CA ALA A 432 21.24 18.87 -21.25
C ALA A 432 22.50 19.27 -20.47
N VAL A 433 23.62 18.60 -20.69
CA VAL A 433 24.90 18.92 -20.04
C VAL A 433 25.44 20.29 -20.50
N GLU A 434 25.28 20.65 -21.77
CA GLU A 434 25.58 21.99 -22.28
C GLU A 434 24.71 23.06 -21.62
N GLY A 435 23.47 22.70 -21.25
CA GLY A 435 22.56 23.56 -20.47
C GLY A 435 22.84 23.56 -18.95
N GLU A 436 23.97 22.98 -18.49
CA GLU A 436 24.32 22.83 -17.07
C GLU A 436 23.30 22.00 -16.26
N GLU A 437 22.50 21.17 -16.93
CA GLU A 437 21.50 20.31 -16.29
C GLU A 437 22.12 18.99 -15.84
N ARG A 438 21.43 18.34 -14.86
CA ARG A 438 21.79 16.98 -14.39
C ARG A 438 20.81 15.97 -14.97
N VAL A 439 21.34 14.89 -15.52
CA VAL A 439 20.57 13.86 -16.20
C VAL A 439 20.64 12.54 -15.43
N LEU A 440 19.51 11.84 -15.32
CA LEU A 440 19.42 10.47 -14.86
C LEU A 440 19.00 9.57 -16.04
N VAL A 441 19.83 8.61 -16.39
CA VAL A 441 19.53 7.65 -17.44
C VAL A 441 19.21 6.30 -16.79
N PHE A 442 18.06 5.71 -17.14
CA PHE A 442 17.60 4.43 -16.60
C PHE A 442 17.62 3.37 -17.68
N SER A 443 18.19 2.20 -17.37
CA SER A 443 18.13 1.01 -18.20
C SER A 443 17.78 -0.22 -17.37
N GLN A 444 17.05 -1.17 -17.97
CA GLN A 444 16.76 -2.48 -17.36
C GLN A 444 17.93 -3.46 -17.51
N TYR A 445 18.96 -3.11 -18.29
CA TYR A 445 20.06 -3.99 -18.65
C TYR A 445 21.40 -3.40 -18.20
N VAL A 446 22.13 -4.14 -17.40
CA VAL A 446 23.45 -3.74 -16.88
C VAL A 446 24.44 -3.54 -18.02
N GLU A 447 24.42 -4.42 -19.04
CA GLU A 447 25.30 -4.29 -20.22
C GLU A 447 25.03 -2.97 -20.96
N MET A 448 23.78 -2.52 -21.04
CA MET A 448 23.46 -1.24 -21.65
C MET A 448 23.99 -0.07 -20.83
N CYS A 449 23.99 -0.15 -19.50
CA CYS A 449 24.61 0.85 -18.63
C CYS A 449 26.13 0.93 -18.90
N HIS A 450 26.81 -0.22 -19.09
CA HIS A 450 28.24 -0.23 -19.45
C HIS A 450 28.51 0.41 -20.81
N LEU A 451 27.70 0.12 -21.84
CA LEU A 451 27.82 0.72 -23.17
C LEU A 451 27.61 2.25 -23.10
N LEU A 452 26.58 2.70 -22.39
CA LEU A 452 26.30 4.14 -22.17
C LEU A 452 27.46 4.83 -21.44
N ARG A 453 27.97 4.23 -20.35
CA ARG A 453 29.09 4.81 -19.61
C ARG A 453 30.34 4.96 -20.49
N ARG A 454 30.65 3.94 -21.28
CA ARG A 454 31.76 4.02 -22.23
C ARG A 454 31.54 5.14 -23.26
N ARG A 455 30.39 5.21 -23.85
CA ARG A 455 30.04 6.24 -24.83
C ARG A 455 30.11 7.64 -24.26
N PHE A 456 29.57 7.87 -23.06
CA PHE A 456 29.68 9.15 -22.37
C PHE A 456 31.11 9.53 -22.04
N ALA A 457 31.95 8.56 -21.68
CA ALA A 457 33.38 8.83 -21.47
C ALA A 457 34.10 9.24 -22.76
N GLU A 458 33.76 8.65 -23.91
CA GLU A 458 34.27 9.04 -25.24
C GLU A 458 33.89 10.47 -25.62
N GLU A 459 32.66 10.94 -25.19
CA GLU A 459 32.19 12.30 -25.37
C GLU A 459 32.64 13.27 -24.26
N GLY A 460 33.46 12.83 -23.31
CA GLY A 460 33.93 13.68 -22.20
C GLY A 460 32.88 14.00 -21.15
N VAL A 461 31.73 13.31 -21.15
CA VAL A 461 30.67 13.47 -20.16
C VAL A 461 30.98 12.62 -18.92
N SER A 462 31.15 13.29 -17.77
CA SER A 462 31.35 12.61 -16.48
C SER A 462 30.07 11.98 -15.99
N CYS A 463 30.09 10.67 -15.74
CA CYS A 463 28.94 9.94 -15.22
C CYS A 463 29.31 8.96 -14.10
N SER A 464 28.35 8.73 -13.19
CA SER A 464 28.45 7.71 -12.13
C SER A 464 27.43 6.60 -12.41
N ASP A 465 27.85 5.37 -12.23
CA ASP A 465 26.99 4.18 -12.35
C ASP A 465 26.45 3.78 -10.97
N LEU A 466 25.13 3.66 -10.87
CA LEU A 466 24.40 3.19 -9.70
C LEU A 466 23.85 1.78 -9.93
N ALA A 467 24.57 0.92 -10.67
CA ALA A 467 24.13 -0.44 -10.91
C ALA A 467 23.91 -1.18 -9.57
N VAL A 468 22.68 -1.62 -9.35
CA VAL A 468 22.34 -2.48 -8.22
C VAL A 468 22.72 -3.89 -8.63
N PRO A 469 23.62 -4.57 -7.92
CA PRO A 469 23.90 -5.99 -8.20
C PRO A 469 22.61 -6.80 -8.09
N ALA A 470 22.39 -7.70 -9.05
CA ALA A 470 21.23 -8.56 -9.12
C ALA A 470 21.11 -9.53 -7.92
#